data_560bb37135bab6ba663a2674fc84e732
#
_entry.id   560bb37135bab6ba663a2674fc84e732
#
_cell.length_a   1.000
_cell.length_b   1.000
_cell.length_c   1.000
_cell.angle_alpha   90.00
_cell.angle_beta   90.00
_cell.angle_gamma   90.00
#
_symmetry.space_group_name_H-M   'P 1'
#
loop_
_entity.id
_entity.type
_entity.pdbx_description
1 polymer ?
#
loop_
_entity_poly.entity_id
_entity_poly.type
_entity_poly.pdbx_seq_one_letter_code
_entity_poly.pdbx_strand_id
1 'polypeptide(L)'
;MATKAFQKIYTQLEAITKATVALRAQGISNDELAVVDGRLAQVVKTKGDLVTLQVFSGTEGIPTNAEVTFLGAPPTLKVSDELAGRFFDAYGKPLDGGPEVEGKEVQIGGPSVNPYKRKQPSQIIPTGIAGIDLNNTLVSGQKIPFFADPDQPYNNVMAQVALRADVDKIILGGMGLTNDDYLYFKQEFEAAGALDKIISFVNTTEQPPVERLLIPDMALTAAEYFAVEKNEKVL
;
A
#
# COMPACT_ATOMS: atom_id res chain seq x y z
N MET A 1 -20.98 -8.84 16.11
CA MET A 1 -20.33 -10.13 16.45
C MET A 1 -19.72 -10.65 15.16
N ALA A 2 -18.40 -10.50 14.98
CA ALA A 2 -17.73 -11.08 13.82
C ALA A 2 -17.77 -12.59 13.95
N THR A 3 -18.40 -13.26 13.00
CA THR A 3 -18.39 -14.71 12.89
C THR A 3 -16.93 -15.13 12.75
N LYS A 4 -16.38 -15.86 13.72
CA LYS A 4 -15.05 -16.48 13.58
C LYS A 4 -15.10 -17.33 12.30
N ALA A 5 -14.47 -16.86 11.23
CA ALA A 5 -14.29 -17.65 10.04
C ALA A 5 -13.53 -18.92 10.43
N PHE A 6 -14.02 -20.07 9.99
CA PHE A 6 -13.33 -21.33 10.23
C PHE A 6 -11.98 -21.26 9.53
N GLN A 7 -10.91 -21.19 10.29
CA GLN A 7 -9.56 -21.25 9.75
C GLN A 7 -9.33 -22.63 9.12
N LYS A 8 -8.96 -22.67 7.85
CA LYS A 8 -8.62 -23.91 7.15
C LYS A 8 -7.11 -24.11 7.23
N ILE A 9 -6.69 -25.24 7.76
CA ILE A 9 -5.28 -25.59 7.97
C ILE A 9 -4.89 -26.74 7.03
N TYR A 10 -3.79 -26.57 6.37
CA TYR A 10 -3.17 -27.56 5.45
C TYR A 10 -1.69 -27.71 5.79
N THR A 11 -1.12 -28.89 5.58
CA THR A 11 0.25 -29.22 6.00
C THR A 11 1.11 -29.80 4.88
N GLN A 12 0.69 -29.67 3.62
CA GLN A 12 1.44 -30.22 2.50
C GLN A 12 1.50 -29.23 1.35
N LEU A 13 2.73 -28.81 1.04
CA LEU A 13 3.02 -27.96 -0.11
C LEU A 13 3.39 -28.85 -1.32
N GLU A 14 2.83 -28.53 -2.49
CA GLU A 14 3.17 -29.20 -3.76
C GLU A 14 4.37 -28.56 -4.46
N ALA A 15 4.54 -27.25 -4.30
CA ALA A 15 5.65 -26.52 -4.90
C ALA A 15 6.04 -25.31 -4.06
N ILE A 16 7.34 -25.03 -4.05
CA ILE A 16 7.93 -23.85 -3.44
C ILE A 16 8.80 -23.18 -4.49
N THR A 17 8.59 -21.89 -4.74
CA THR A 17 9.43 -21.06 -5.59
C THR A 17 10.06 -19.95 -4.76
N LYS A 18 10.81 -19.03 -5.37
CA LYS A 18 11.51 -17.96 -4.67
C LYS A 18 10.58 -17.02 -3.85
N ALA A 19 9.33 -16.88 -4.26
CA ALA A 19 8.37 -15.98 -3.61
C ALA A 19 6.99 -16.60 -3.42
N THR A 20 6.72 -17.80 -3.95
CA THR A 20 5.41 -18.42 -3.89
C THR A 20 5.45 -19.84 -3.38
N VAL A 21 4.37 -20.26 -2.76
CA VAL A 21 4.09 -21.67 -2.43
C VAL A 21 2.79 -22.08 -3.11
N ALA A 22 2.69 -23.37 -3.47
CA ALA A 22 1.46 -23.93 -4.02
C ALA A 22 1.06 -25.16 -3.24
N LEU A 23 -0.25 -25.30 -3.03
CA LEU A 23 -0.85 -26.44 -2.30
C LEU A 23 -2.25 -26.72 -2.84
N ARG A 24 -2.79 -27.89 -2.50
CA ARG A 24 -4.20 -28.21 -2.77
C ARG A 24 -5.06 -27.80 -1.59
N ALA A 25 -6.06 -26.95 -1.88
CA ALA A 25 -7.02 -26.50 -0.89
C ALA A 25 -8.38 -26.25 -1.56
N GLN A 26 -9.47 -26.38 -0.82
CA GLN A 26 -10.83 -26.20 -1.35
C GLN A 26 -11.54 -25.05 -0.67
N GLY A 27 -12.33 -24.29 -1.48
CA GLY A 27 -13.14 -23.18 -1.01
C GLY A 27 -12.29 -22.02 -0.49
N ILE A 28 -11.17 -21.75 -1.19
CA ILE A 28 -10.28 -20.62 -0.97
C ILE A 28 -10.54 -19.59 -2.06
N SER A 29 -10.64 -18.32 -1.67
CA SER A 29 -10.85 -17.20 -2.58
C SER A 29 -9.54 -16.55 -3.00
N ASN A 30 -9.52 -15.92 -4.18
CA ASN A 30 -8.42 -15.03 -4.55
C ASN A 30 -8.34 -13.88 -3.53
N ASP A 31 -7.15 -13.34 -3.36
CA ASP A 31 -6.82 -12.23 -2.46
C ASP A 31 -6.97 -12.54 -0.97
N GLU A 32 -7.40 -13.74 -0.59
CA GLU A 32 -7.47 -14.19 0.79
C GLU A 32 -6.08 -14.25 1.43
N LEU A 33 -5.97 -13.76 2.66
CA LEU A 33 -4.75 -13.86 3.44
C LEU A 33 -4.58 -15.27 4.01
N ALA A 34 -3.33 -15.68 4.12
CA ALA A 34 -2.92 -16.91 4.78
C ALA A 34 -1.63 -16.71 5.58
N VAL A 35 -1.35 -17.61 6.49
CA VAL A 35 -0.07 -17.71 7.19
C VAL A 35 0.60 -19.01 6.76
N VAL A 36 1.81 -18.93 6.23
CA VAL A 36 2.64 -20.07 5.78
C VAL A 36 3.87 -20.12 6.66
N ASP A 37 4.01 -21.14 7.48
CA ASP A 37 5.16 -21.28 8.40
C ASP A 37 5.39 -20.01 9.23
N GLY A 38 4.32 -19.41 9.78
CA GLY A 38 4.37 -18.16 10.54
C GLY A 38 4.54 -16.88 9.72
N ARG A 39 4.62 -16.96 8.39
CA ARG A 39 4.81 -15.83 7.48
C ARG A 39 3.51 -15.46 6.79
N LEU A 40 3.22 -14.16 6.73
CA LEU A 40 2.04 -13.67 6.03
C LEU A 40 2.17 -13.91 4.53
N ALA A 41 1.08 -14.36 3.93
CA ALA A 41 0.97 -14.66 2.50
C ALA A 41 -0.42 -14.28 1.98
N GLN A 42 -0.54 -14.15 0.67
CA GLN A 42 -1.81 -13.86 0.00
C GLN A 42 -2.04 -14.83 -1.16
N VAL A 43 -3.27 -15.22 -1.35
CA VAL A 43 -3.70 -16.04 -2.50
C VAL A 43 -3.65 -15.18 -3.77
N VAL A 44 -2.74 -15.52 -4.68
CA VAL A 44 -2.60 -14.82 -5.96
C VAL A 44 -3.20 -15.56 -7.14
N LYS A 45 -3.49 -16.86 -6.97
CA LYS A 45 -4.10 -17.64 -8.03
C LYS A 45 -4.77 -18.90 -7.48
N THR A 46 -5.95 -19.17 -8.03
CA THR A 46 -6.66 -20.44 -7.81
C THR A 46 -6.93 -21.11 -9.15
N LYS A 47 -6.65 -22.42 -9.27
CA LYS A 47 -6.95 -23.23 -10.46
C LYS A 47 -7.49 -24.59 -10.02
N GLY A 48 -8.81 -24.72 -9.98
CA GLY A 48 -9.46 -25.88 -9.38
C GLY A 48 -9.19 -25.90 -7.87
N ASP A 49 -8.56 -26.98 -7.40
CA ASP A 49 -8.10 -27.14 -6.02
C ASP A 49 -6.65 -26.68 -5.77
N LEU A 50 -5.92 -26.33 -6.83
CA LEU A 50 -4.55 -25.82 -6.70
C LEU A 50 -4.58 -24.33 -6.40
N VAL A 51 -4.06 -23.96 -5.23
CA VAL A 51 -3.95 -22.59 -4.73
C VAL A 51 -2.49 -22.18 -4.70
N THR A 52 -2.19 -21.00 -5.25
CA THR A 52 -0.85 -20.40 -5.21
C THR A 52 -0.89 -19.19 -4.27
N LEU A 53 0.01 -19.20 -3.30
CA LEU A 53 0.18 -18.14 -2.31
C LEU A 53 1.49 -17.40 -2.58
N GLN A 54 1.46 -16.09 -2.54
CA GLN A 54 2.64 -15.24 -2.50
C GLN A 54 3.00 -14.97 -1.05
N VAL A 55 4.22 -15.36 -0.64
CA VAL A 55 4.72 -15.16 0.73
C VAL A 55 5.48 -13.83 0.76
N PHE A 56 5.02 -12.87 1.54
CA PHE A 56 5.57 -11.51 1.55
C PHE A 56 7.01 -11.44 2.04
N SER A 57 7.36 -12.18 3.07
CA SER A 57 8.73 -12.24 3.59
C SER A 57 9.64 -13.25 2.87
N GLY A 58 9.17 -13.79 1.71
CA GLY A 58 9.90 -14.80 0.95
C GLY A 58 9.70 -16.22 1.50
N THR A 59 10.17 -17.21 0.72
CA THR A 59 9.95 -18.65 0.99
C THR A 59 11.17 -19.38 1.49
N GLU A 60 12.25 -18.65 1.73
CA GLU A 60 13.53 -19.25 2.14
C GLU A 60 13.40 -19.98 3.48
N GLY A 61 13.81 -21.25 3.51
CA GLY A 61 13.73 -22.11 4.69
C GLY A 61 12.34 -22.70 4.99
N ILE A 62 11.30 -22.46 4.19
CA ILE A 62 9.99 -23.08 4.36
C ILE A 62 10.08 -24.58 3.96
N PRO A 63 9.74 -25.51 4.87
CA PRO A 63 9.73 -26.93 4.55
C PRO A 63 8.48 -27.30 3.74
N THR A 64 8.53 -28.40 2.99
CA THR A 64 7.39 -28.89 2.19
C THR A 64 6.19 -29.35 3.00
N ASN A 65 6.39 -29.64 4.29
CA ASN A 65 5.35 -29.97 5.25
C ASN A 65 4.95 -28.78 6.15
N ALA A 66 5.26 -27.55 5.74
CA ALA A 66 4.90 -26.35 6.47
C ALA A 66 3.38 -26.24 6.65
N GLU A 67 2.98 -25.71 7.79
CA GLU A 67 1.58 -25.40 8.07
C GLU A 67 1.15 -24.17 7.29
N VAL A 68 0.00 -24.27 6.63
CA VAL A 68 -0.67 -23.17 5.95
C VAL A 68 -2.04 -22.96 6.55
N THR A 69 -2.26 -21.81 7.16
CA THR A 69 -3.53 -21.42 7.76
C THR A 69 -4.16 -20.29 6.94
N PHE A 70 -5.31 -20.54 6.32
CA PHE A 70 -6.08 -19.51 5.60
C PHE A 70 -6.91 -18.71 6.60
N LEU A 71 -6.92 -17.36 6.44
CA LEU A 71 -7.56 -16.45 7.37
C LEU A 71 -9.01 -16.13 7.01
N GLY A 72 -9.46 -16.51 5.81
CA GLY A 72 -10.85 -16.35 5.35
C GLY A 72 -11.21 -14.90 5.00
N ALA A 73 -10.24 -14.00 4.91
CA ALA A 73 -10.45 -12.59 4.60
C ALA A 73 -9.27 -12.01 3.79
N PRO A 74 -9.51 -11.04 2.90
CA PRO A 74 -8.46 -10.29 2.24
C PRO A 74 -7.77 -9.34 3.22
N PRO A 75 -6.62 -8.71 2.83
CA PRO A 75 -5.96 -7.71 3.65
C PRO A 75 -6.85 -6.47 3.83
N THR A 76 -6.75 -5.86 5.02
CA THR A 76 -7.53 -4.69 5.42
C THR A 76 -6.61 -3.59 5.94
N LEU A 77 -7.10 -2.35 5.90
CA LEU A 77 -6.49 -1.18 6.53
C LEU A 77 -7.51 -0.54 7.47
N LYS A 78 -7.09 -0.18 8.67
CA LYS A 78 -7.89 0.68 9.54
C LYS A 78 -7.73 2.13 9.11
N VAL A 79 -8.82 2.78 8.76
CA VAL A 79 -8.84 4.18 8.30
C VAL A 79 -9.55 5.09 9.27
N SER A 80 -8.93 6.19 9.59
CA SER A 80 -9.46 7.31 10.38
C SER A 80 -8.58 8.54 10.19
N ASP A 81 -8.97 9.65 10.80
CA ASP A 81 -8.19 10.89 10.77
C ASP A 81 -6.82 10.74 11.49
N GLU A 82 -6.66 9.70 12.33
CA GLU A 82 -5.40 9.37 13.01
C GLU A 82 -4.27 8.91 12.07
N LEU A 83 -4.57 8.60 10.80
CA LEU A 83 -3.56 8.32 9.80
C LEU A 83 -2.71 9.56 9.47
N ALA A 84 -3.28 10.76 9.61
CA ALA A 84 -2.61 12.00 9.25
C ALA A 84 -1.37 12.26 10.14
N GLY A 85 -0.29 12.67 9.52
CA GLY A 85 0.97 12.96 10.20
C GLY A 85 1.86 11.74 10.45
N ARG A 86 1.49 10.55 9.98
CA ARG A 86 2.11 9.31 10.40
C ARG A 86 2.75 8.52 9.26
N PHE A 87 3.70 7.66 9.66
CA PHE A 87 4.42 6.75 8.78
C PHE A 87 4.09 5.30 9.14
N PHE A 88 3.79 4.50 8.12
CA PHE A 88 3.37 3.11 8.24
C PHE A 88 4.22 2.20 7.35
N ASP A 89 4.35 0.94 7.76
CA ASP A 89 4.92 -0.11 6.92
C ASP A 89 3.91 -0.63 5.87
N ALA A 90 4.31 -1.63 5.11
CA ALA A 90 3.48 -2.28 4.09
C ALA A 90 2.22 -2.98 4.64
N TYR A 91 2.13 -3.19 5.94
CA TYR A 91 1.00 -3.82 6.62
C TYR A 91 0.11 -2.82 7.35
N GLY A 92 0.42 -1.52 7.25
CA GLY A 92 -0.29 -0.46 7.96
C GLY A 92 0.10 -0.34 9.44
N LYS A 93 1.24 -0.94 9.86
CA LYS A 93 1.75 -0.78 11.22
C LYS A 93 2.57 0.51 11.33
N PRO A 94 2.43 1.24 12.44
CA PRO A 94 3.19 2.46 12.66
C PRO A 94 4.71 2.24 12.67
N LEU A 95 5.44 3.07 11.92
CA LEU A 95 6.91 3.15 11.93
C LEU A 95 7.42 4.29 12.81
N ASP A 96 6.54 5.17 13.26
CA ASP A 96 6.84 6.35 14.07
C ASP A 96 6.88 6.09 15.59
N GLY A 97 6.67 4.83 16.02
CA GLY A 97 6.60 4.45 17.43
C GLY A 97 5.31 4.85 18.13
N GLY A 98 4.35 5.43 17.42
CA GLY A 98 3.03 5.75 17.93
C GLY A 98 2.12 4.52 18.10
N PRO A 99 0.93 4.69 18.70
CA PRO A 99 -0.04 3.60 18.86
C PRO A 99 -0.59 3.11 17.50
N GLU A 100 -1.17 1.93 17.47
CA GLU A 100 -1.94 1.48 16.32
C GLU A 100 -3.13 2.41 16.09
N VAL A 101 -3.47 2.61 14.79
CA VAL A 101 -4.61 3.42 14.39
C VAL A 101 -5.89 2.74 14.79
N GLU A 102 -6.79 3.48 15.42
CA GLU A 102 -8.16 3.05 15.65
C GLU A 102 -9.07 3.63 14.57
N GLY A 103 -10.00 2.83 14.07
CA GLY A 103 -10.90 3.30 13.01
C GLY A 103 -11.68 2.21 12.33
N LYS A 104 -12.31 2.59 11.22
CA LYS A 104 -13.07 1.70 10.36
C LYS A 104 -12.11 0.78 9.61
N GLU A 105 -12.36 -0.53 9.69
CA GLU A 105 -11.61 -1.51 8.92
C GLU A 105 -12.15 -1.58 7.48
N VAL A 106 -11.28 -1.37 6.50
CA VAL A 106 -11.61 -1.33 5.06
C VAL A 106 -10.72 -2.33 4.33
N GLN A 107 -11.32 -3.11 3.43
CA GLN A 107 -10.54 -4.00 2.56
C GLN A 107 -9.68 -3.17 1.60
N ILE A 108 -8.39 -3.50 1.49
CA ILE A 108 -7.51 -2.88 0.50
C ILE A 108 -7.83 -3.41 -0.90
N GLY A 109 -7.53 -2.61 -1.93
CA GLY A 109 -7.82 -2.98 -3.31
C GLY A 109 -9.31 -3.05 -3.62
N GLY A 110 -10.11 -2.15 -3.04
CA GLY A 110 -11.58 -2.11 -3.17
C GLY A 110 -12.13 -2.24 -4.59
N PRO A 111 -13.46 -2.29 -4.76
CA PRO A 111 -14.07 -2.58 -6.06
C PRO A 111 -13.75 -1.50 -7.10
N SER A 112 -13.43 -1.95 -8.31
CA SER A 112 -13.20 -1.04 -9.44
C SER A 112 -14.41 -0.17 -9.71
N VAL A 113 -14.20 1.15 -9.82
CA VAL A 113 -15.27 2.08 -10.21
C VAL A 113 -15.56 1.93 -11.70
N ASN A 114 -16.84 1.75 -12.05
CA ASN A 114 -17.26 1.68 -13.44
C ASN A 114 -16.78 2.94 -14.20
N PRO A 115 -16.09 2.79 -15.34
CA PRO A 115 -15.58 3.91 -16.13
C PRO A 115 -16.63 4.97 -16.49
N TYR A 116 -17.90 4.57 -16.65
CA TYR A 116 -19.01 5.49 -16.92
C TYR A 116 -19.23 6.52 -15.80
N LYS A 117 -18.89 6.19 -14.56
CA LYS A 117 -19.01 7.10 -13.41
C LYS A 117 -17.83 8.08 -13.29
N ARG A 118 -16.78 7.89 -14.07
CA ARG A 118 -15.60 8.76 -14.02
C ARG A 118 -15.93 10.11 -14.66
N LYS A 119 -15.61 11.17 -13.93
CA LYS A 119 -15.67 12.53 -14.48
C LYS A 119 -14.36 12.84 -15.22
N GLN A 120 -14.47 13.67 -16.28
CA GLN A 120 -13.27 14.15 -16.96
C GLN A 120 -12.49 15.09 -16.04
N PRO A 121 -11.17 14.92 -15.88
CA PRO A 121 -10.33 15.82 -15.11
C PRO A 121 -10.43 17.25 -15.61
N SER A 122 -10.65 18.23 -14.72
CA SER A 122 -10.82 19.63 -15.12
C SER A 122 -10.26 20.65 -14.13
N GLN A 123 -10.00 20.23 -12.88
CA GLN A 123 -9.49 21.13 -11.84
C GLN A 123 -7.97 21.03 -11.75
N ILE A 124 -7.30 22.15 -11.99
CA ILE A 124 -5.84 22.27 -11.85
C ILE A 124 -5.47 22.22 -10.37
N ILE A 125 -4.40 21.50 -10.06
CA ILE A 125 -3.75 21.48 -8.75
C ILE A 125 -2.39 22.18 -8.93
N PRO A 126 -2.26 23.46 -8.55
CA PRO A 126 -0.99 24.17 -8.66
C PRO A 126 0.07 23.52 -7.77
N THR A 127 1.25 23.30 -8.33
CA THR A 127 2.40 22.74 -7.60
C THR A 127 3.42 23.81 -7.22
N GLY A 128 3.31 25.00 -7.81
CA GLY A 128 4.29 26.08 -7.67
C GLY A 128 5.62 25.79 -8.37
N ILE A 129 5.68 24.74 -9.18
CA ILE A 129 6.84 24.38 -10.00
C ILE A 129 6.50 24.68 -11.45
N ALA A 130 7.10 25.74 -12.00
CA ALA A 130 6.77 26.25 -13.34
C ALA A 130 6.85 25.19 -14.44
N GLY A 131 7.83 24.28 -14.39
CA GLY A 131 7.97 23.19 -15.36
C GLY A 131 6.80 22.21 -15.34
N ILE A 132 6.18 22.00 -14.20
CA ILE A 132 4.99 21.15 -14.04
C ILE A 132 3.75 21.95 -14.43
N ASP A 133 3.55 23.11 -13.82
CA ASP A 133 2.31 23.86 -13.94
C ASP A 133 2.06 24.37 -15.37
N LEU A 134 3.13 24.62 -16.17
CA LEU A 134 3.02 25.11 -17.54
C LEU A 134 3.03 24.00 -18.60
N ASN A 135 3.79 22.91 -18.40
CA ASN A 135 4.00 21.91 -19.44
C ASN A 135 3.29 20.57 -19.16
N ASN A 136 3.22 20.16 -17.91
CA ASN A 136 2.60 18.89 -17.47
C ASN A 136 1.67 19.15 -16.30
N THR A 137 0.75 20.09 -16.46
CA THR A 137 -0.16 20.56 -15.43
C THR A 137 -0.83 19.41 -14.66
N LEU A 138 -0.68 19.41 -13.35
CA LEU A 138 -1.36 18.45 -12.49
C LEU A 138 -2.85 18.78 -12.40
N VAL A 139 -3.70 17.82 -12.70
CA VAL A 139 -5.16 17.99 -12.70
C VAL A 139 -5.79 16.92 -11.81
N SER A 140 -6.79 17.30 -11.02
CA SER A 140 -7.51 16.38 -10.14
C SER A 140 -8.08 15.19 -10.92
N GLY A 141 -7.78 13.98 -10.45
CA GLY A 141 -8.15 12.72 -11.11
C GLY A 141 -7.19 12.25 -12.21
N GLN A 142 -6.07 12.93 -12.42
CA GLN A 142 -5.03 12.55 -13.38
C GLN A 142 -3.88 11.81 -12.71
N LYS A 143 -3.18 10.98 -13.48
CA LYS A 143 -1.90 10.37 -13.12
C LYS A 143 -0.79 11.05 -13.91
N ILE A 144 0.23 11.55 -13.24
CA ILE A 144 1.42 12.12 -13.88
C ILE A 144 2.62 11.24 -13.52
N PRO A 145 3.29 10.61 -14.50
CA PRO A 145 4.52 9.88 -14.24
C PRO A 145 5.71 10.86 -14.17
N PHE A 146 6.61 10.62 -13.22
CA PHE A 146 7.92 11.24 -13.16
C PHE A 146 8.98 10.18 -13.44
N PHE A 147 9.76 10.40 -14.49
CA PHE A 147 10.91 9.56 -14.82
C PHE A 147 12.18 10.37 -14.62
N ALA A 148 13.17 9.76 -14.01
CA ALA A 148 14.46 10.39 -13.78
C ALA A 148 15.57 9.35 -13.88
N ASP A 149 16.73 9.79 -14.34
CA ASP A 149 17.95 9.00 -14.25
C ASP A 149 18.41 8.90 -12.78
N PRO A 150 19.21 7.89 -12.41
CA PRO A 150 19.60 7.63 -11.03
C PRO A 150 20.23 8.83 -10.30
N ASP A 151 20.97 9.68 -11.03
CA ASP A 151 21.68 10.83 -10.45
C ASP A 151 20.85 12.11 -10.38
N GLN A 152 19.58 12.06 -10.78
CA GLN A 152 18.69 13.22 -10.75
C GLN A 152 17.98 13.35 -9.39
N PRO A 153 17.74 14.57 -8.91
CA PRO A 153 17.12 14.82 -7.59
C PRO A 153 15.59 14.63 -7.62
N TYR A 154 15.10 13.48 -8.11
CA TYR A 154 13.67 13.24 -8.29
C TYR A 154 12.90 13.23 -6.97
N ASN A 155 13.49 12.72 -5.88
CA ASN A 155 12.87 12.73 -4.55
C ASN A 155 12.67 14.17 -4.04
N ASN A 156 13.62 15.07 -4.35
CA ASN A 156 13.46 16.48 -4.02
C ASN A 156 12.27 17.09 -4.76
N VAL A 157 12.13 16.84 -6.06
CA VAL A 157 10.97 17.31 -6.84
C VAL A 157 9.67 16.75 -6.28
N MET A 158 9.62 15.47 -5.94
CA MET A 158 8.43 14.83 -5.37
C MET A 158 8.06 15.44 -4.01
N ALA A 159 9.04 15.66 -3.14
CA ALA A 159 8.82 16.33 -1.85
C ALA A 159 8.29 17.76 -2.03
N GLN A 160 8.86 18.53 -2.98
CA GLN A 160 8.40 19.88 -3.26
C GLN A 160 7.00 19.91 -3.87
N VAL A 161 6.63 18.98 -4.74
CA VAL A 161 5.25 18.82 -5.23
C VAL A 161 4.31 18.54 -4.07
N ALA A 162 4.64 17.59 -3.21
CA ALA A 162 3.85 17.24 -2.04
C ALA A 162 3.63 18.45 -1.11
N LEU A 163 4.69 19.22 -0.82
CA LEU A 163 4.62 20.35 0.10
C LEU A 163 3.86 21.56 -0.46
N ARG A 164 3.89 21.77 -1.79
CA ARG A 164 3.33 22.97 -2.44
C ARG A 164 1.97 22.77 -3.07
N ALA A 165 1.57 21.52 -3.34
CA ALA A 165 0.28 21.23 -3.94
C ALA A 165 -0.87 21.75 -3.06
N ASP A 166 -1.82 22.43 -3.72
CA ASP A 166 -3.04 22.93 -3.08
C ASP A 166 -4.05 21.81 -2.87
N VAL A 167 -3.77 20.96 -1.88
CA VAL A 167 -4.59 19.80 -1.50
C VAL A 167 -4.71 19.67 0.01
N ASP A 168 -5.76 19.00 0.46
CA ASP A 168 -6.05 18.80 1.88
C ASP A 168 -5.20 17.68 2.48
N LYS A 169 -4.98 16.60 1.74
CA LYS A 169 -4.19 15.44 2.15
C LYS A 169 -3.22 14.98 1.07
N ILE A 170 -2.11 14.46 1.51
CA ILE A 170 -1.06 13.89 0.67
C ILE A 170 -0.78 12.47 1.15
N ILE A 171 -0.84 11.51 0.24
CA ILE A 171 -0.53 10.12 0.54
C ILE A 171 0.76 9.74 -0.17
N LEU A 172 1.81 9.47 0.60
CA LEU A 172 3.09 9.00 0.09
C LEU A 172 3.14 7.47 0.10
N GLY A 173 3.28 6.86 -1.06
CA GLY A 173 3.56 5.42 -1.20
C GLY A 173 5.02 5.19 -1.60
N GLY A 174 5.91 4.95 -0.63
CA GLY A 174 7.33 4.73 -0.86
C GLY A 174 7.66 3.25 -1.06
N MET A 175 8.04 2.85 -2.28
CA MET A 175 8.38 1.46 -2.61
C MET A 175 9.87 1.26 -2.78
N GLY A 176 10.51 0.56 -1.84
CA GLY A 176 11.94 0.26 -1.89
C GLY A 176 12.82 1.50 -1.77
N LEU A 177 12.41 2.44 -0.95
CA LEU A 177 13.23 3.60 -0.62
C LEU A 177 14.54 3.15 0.05
N THR A 178 15.63 3.82 -0.23
CA THR A 178 16.80 3.71 0.64
C THR A 178 16.47 4.31 2.01
N ASN A 179 17.23 3.96 3.03
CA ASN A 179 17.03 4.55 4.34
C ASN A 179 17.24 6.07 4.31
N ASP A 180 18.20 6.54 3.49
CA ASP A 180 18.46 7.97 3.31
C ASP A 180 17.28 8.69 2.66
N ASP A 181 16.66 8.11 1.63
CA ASP A 181 15.47 8.66 0.99
C ASP A 181 14.28 8.73 1.97
N TYR A 182 14.08 7.68 2.76
CA TYR A 182 13.04 7.67 3.79
C TYR A 182 13.24 8.79 4.81
N LEU A 183 14.47 8.92 5.34
CA LEU A 183 14.82 9.98 6.29
C LEU A 183 14.71 11.38 5.66
N TYR A 184 15.09 11.52 4.39
CA TYR A 184 14.94 12.75 3.64
C TYR A 184 13.47 13.21 3.59
N PHE A 185 12.54 12.37 3.14
CA PHE A 185 11.12 12.72 3.11
C PHE A 185 10.59 13.09 4.50
N LYS A 186 10.94 12.31 5.52
CA LYS A 186 10.52 12.58 6.89
C LYS A 186 11.00 13.94 7.36
N GLN A 187 12.28 14.27 7.19
CA GLN A 187 12.88 15.54 7.60
C GLN A 187 12.29 16.74 6.85
N GLU A 188 12.10 16.63 5.52
CA GLU A 188 11.50 17.69 4.71
C GLU A 188 10.08 18.01 5.17
N PHE A 189 9.28 16.98 5.44
CA PHE A 189 7.89 17.16 5.88
C PHE A 189 7.79 17.72 7.30
N GLU A 190 8.67 17.28 8.20
CA GLU A 190 8.79 17.83 9.56
C GLU A 190 9.24 19.30 9.54
N ALA A 191 10.28 19.61 8.77
CA ALA A 191 10.83 20.97 8.67
C ALA A 191 9.83 21.97 8.07
N ALA A 192 9.00 21.51 7.13
CA ALA A 192 7.95 22.32 6.55
C ALA A 192 6.71 22.48 7.43
N GLY A 193 6.62 21.78 8.57
CA GLY A 193 5.43 21.76 9.42
C GLY A 193 4.18 21.20 8.73
N ALA A 194 4.38 20.31 7.72
CA ALA A 194 3.32 19.82 6.87
C ALA A 194 2.84 18.41 7.24
N LEU A 195 3.36 17.83 8.34
CA LEU A 195 3.03 16.46 8.74
C LEU A 195 1.53 16.23 8.87
N ASP A 196 0.77 17.15 9.44
CA ASP A 196 -0.67 16.98 9.71
C ASP A 196 -1.51 16.63 8.48
N LYS A 197 -1.00 16.89 7.28
CA LYS A 197 -1.68 16.54 6.03
C LYS A 197 -1.05 15.39 5.25
N ILE A 198 0.08 14.84 5.73
CA ILE A 198 0.83 13.80 5.01
C ILE A 198 0.65 12.44 5.70
N ILE A 199 0.34 11.43 4.93
CA ILE A 199 0.25 10.03 5.36
C ILE A 199 1.23 9.24 4.51
N SER A 200 2.10 8.45 5.14
CA SER A 200 3.17 7.74 4.42
C SER A 200 3.12 6.25 4.66
N PHE A 201 3.03 5.47 3.59
CA PHE A 201 3.23 4.01 3.60
C PHE A 201 4.55 3.70 2.93
N VAL A 202 5.47 3.07 3.64
CA VAL A 202 6.84 2.92 3.17
C VAL A 202 7.34 1.49 3.34
N ASN A 203 7.99 0.99 2.28
CA ASN A 203 8.85 -0.17 2.31
C ASN A 203 10.25 0.27 1.91
N THR A 204 11.24 -0.01 2.73
CA THR A 204 12.64 0.32 2.47
C THR A 204 13.38 -0.84 1.78
N THR A 205 14.60 -0.58 1.30
CA THR A 205 15.46 -1.62 0.72
C THR A 205 15.91 -2.68 1.72
N GLU A 206 15.80 -2.41 3.00
CA GLU A 206 16.12 -3.36 4.08
C GLU A 206 15.02 -4.37 4.35
N GLN A 207 13.80 -4.08 3.89
CA GLN A 207 12.64 -4.94 4.05
C GLN A 207 12.45 -5.89 2.84
N PRO A 208 11.74 -7.00 3.01
CA PRO A 208 11.48 -7.94 1.93
C PRO A 208 10.86 -7.25 0.69
N PRO A 209 11.40 -7.51 -0.51
CA PRO A 209 10.94 -6.81 -1.72
C PRO A 209 9.51 -7.14 -2.13
N VAL A 210 8.97 -8.27 -1.71
CA VAL A 210 7.59 -8.67 -2.02
C VAL A 210 6.57 -7.82 -1.27
N GLU A 211 6.90 -7.33 -0.09
CA GLU A 211 6.04 -6.43 0.71
C GLU A 211 5.71 -5.12 -0.01
N ARG A 212 6.57 -4.68 -0.95
CA ARG A 212 6.33 -3.49 -1.78
C ARG A 212 5.02 -3.53 -2.55
N LEU A 213 4.53 -4.72 -2.85
CA LEU A 213 3.28 -4.90 -3.60
C LEU A 213 2.05 -4.43 -2.82
N LEU A 214 2.12 -4.39 -1.50
CA LEU A 214 1.03 -3.89 -0.65
C LEU A 214 0.98 -2.36 -0.54
N ILE A 215 2.12 -1.68 -0.73
CA ILE A 215 2.23 -0.23 -0.56
C ILE A 215 1.22 0.56 -1.41
N PRO A 216 1.10 0.30 -2.74
CA PRO A 216 0.13 1.02 -3.57
C PRO A 216 -1.30 0.83 -3.10
N ASP A 217 -1.67 -0.39 -2.72
CA ASP A 217 -3.04 -0.69 -2.29
C ASP A 217 -3.36 -0.04 -0.94
N MET A 218 -2.41 -0.04 0.01
CA MET A 218 -2.54 0.67 1.29
C MET A 218 -2.68 2.19 1.07
N ALA A 219 -1.80 2.77 0.27
CA ALA A 219 -1.81 4.21 -0.03
C ALA A 219 -3.11 4.63 -0.73
N LEU A 220 -3.55 3.87 -1.74
CA LEU A 220 -4.79 4.16 -2.45
C LEU A 220 -6.01 3.99 -1.56
N THR A 221 -6.05 2.98 -0.69
CA THR A 221 -7.16 2.78 0.25
C THR A 221 -7.27 3.96 1.24
N ALA A 222 -6.15 4.44 1.76
CA ALA A 222 -6.15 5.65 2.59
C ALA A 222 -6.59 6.89 1.79
N ALA A 223 -6.10 7.04 0.55
CA ALA A 223 -6.50 8.14 -0.33
C ALA A 223 -8.01 8.12 -0.63
N GLU A 224 -8.58 6.95 -0.91
CA GLU A 224 -10.02 6.78 -1.14
C GLU A 224 -10.85 7.17 0.08
N TYR A 225 -10.41 6.82 1.29
CA TYR A 225 -11.09 7.22 2.51
C TYR A 225 -11.22 8.74 2.62
N PHE A 226 -10.12 9.48 2.47
CA PHE A 226 -10.15 10.93 2.56
C PHE A 226 -10.88 11.57 1.37
N ALA A 227 -10.66 11.07 0.15
CA ALA A 227 -11.28 11.65 -1.05
C ALA A 227 -12.79 11.36 -1.14
N VAL A 228 -13.23 10.15 -0.81
CA VAL A 228 -14.61 9.72 -1.03
C VAL A 228 -15.47 9.90 0.21
N GLU A 229 -14.99 9.48 1.39
CA GLU A 229 -15.79 9.56 2.63
C GLU A 229 -15.70 10.95 3.27
N LYS A 230 -14.53 11.62 3.20
CA LYS A 230 -14.32 12.97 3.76
C LYS A 230 -14.52 14.10 2.74
N ASN A 231 -14.58 13.77 1.45
CA ASN A 231 -14.69 14.75 0.34
C ASN A 231 -13.54 15.76 0.32
N GLU A 232 -12.33 15.30 0.66
CA GLU A 232 -11.10 16.08 0.66
C GLU A 232 -10.37 15.97 -0.69
N LYS A 233 -9.57 16.99 -1.04
CA LYS A 233 -8.65 16.91 -2.17
C LYS A 233 -7.42 16.12 -1.74
N VAL A 234 -7.15 15.01 -2.43
CA VAL A 234 -6.04 14.11 -2.10
C VAL A 234 -5.06 13.99 -3.27
N LEU A 235 -3.78 14.10 -2.98
CA LEU A 235 -2.66 13.85 -3.88
C LEU A 235 -1.91 12.58 -3.45
#